data_9bb795d94640e5ee9f23a20a5ed12401
#
_entry.id   9bb795d94640e5ee9f23a20a5ed12401
#
_cell.length_a   1.000
_cell.length_b   1.000
_cell.length_c   1.000
_cell.angle_alpha   90.00
_cell.angle_beta   90.00
_cell.angle_gamma   90.00
#
_symmetry.space_group_name_H-M   'P 1'
#
loop_
_entity.id
_entity.type
_entity.pdbx_description
1 polymer ?
#
loop_
_entity_poly.entity_id
_entity_poly.type
_entity_poly.pdbx_seq_one_letter_code
_entity_poly.pdbx_strand_id
1 'polypeptide(L)'
;MYTGYYGFNAKPFQLSPDPRFFFGSRAHNRALAYLRYGVSQGEGFIVITGGIGTGKTTLVKNLFDEIRSSQSGQIVAAQLVTTQLEADEMLRSVVAAFGLPYEEVGKAVLLKRFEDFLREQAQQGRRVLLVVDEAQNLPVQSLEELRMLSNFQIAEAPLLQSFLLGQDEFRETLQDPSMEQLRQRVIASCHLTPLSDDETRDYIEHRLQVVGWRRDELCFSNDAYTAIYRYTDGIPRRVNVFCDRLLLYGFLEEVREFSAEAVNTVGQELAQDDQVVSGGRTARGGRSILRVSHAMEQRLVELEGALETVLKYPEWQDIQMDRLERRILQLESAIQPLRHQLVSLDRRLDDLLSDEATTTNEPPPS
;
A
#
# COMPACT_ATOMS: atom_id res chain seq x y z
N MET A 1 5.58 -9.08 -22.52
CA MET A 1 5.55 -8.50 -23.85
C MET A 1 6.59 -7.39 -24.00
N TYR A 2 6.41 -6.18 -23.48
CA TYR A 2 7.38 -5.08 -23.67
C TYR A 2 8.73 -5.32 -22.96
N THR A 3 8.78 -6.08 -21.88
CA THR A 3 10.04 -6.42 -21.19
C THR A 3 11.03 -7.12 -22.11
N GLY A 4 10.57 -8.07 -22.93
CA GLY A 4 11.42 -8.73 -23.94
C GLY A 4 11.83 -7.81 -25.08
N TYR A 5 10.96 -6.87 -25.47
CA TYR A 5 11.25 -5.90 -26.53
C TYR A 5 12.37 -4.92 -26.16
N TYR A 6 12.39 -4.46 -24.88
CA TYR A 6 13.42 -3.57 -24.34
C TYR A 6 14.58 -4.30 -23.66
N GLY A 7 14.60 -5.62 -23.65
CA GLY A 7 15.66 -6.41 -23.02
C GLY A 7 15.68 -6.36 -21.48
N PHE A 8 14.55 -6.05 -20.84
CA PHE A 8 14.45 -5.95 -19.39
C PHE A 8 14.35 -7.34 -18.73
N ASN A 9 15.03 -7.48 -17.59
CA ASN A 9 14.99 -8.71 -16.77
C ASN A 9 13.70 -8.85 -15.96
N ALA A 10 12.97 -7.74 -15.71
CA ALA A 10 11.72 -7.67 -14.97
C ALA A 10 10.91 -6.44 -15.40
N LYS A 11 9.68 -6.30 -14.85
CA LYS A 11 8.90 -5.07 -15.04
C LYS A 11 9.48 -3.94 -14.20
N PRO A 12 9.92 -2.81 -14.80
CA PRO A 12 10.52 -1.70 -14.04
C PRO A 12 9.52 -0.94 -13.17
N PHE A 13 8.27 -0.81 -13.62
CA PHE A 13 7.24 0.03 -12.99
C PHE A 13 6.09 -0.77 -12.37
N GLN A 14 6.42 -1.91 -11.75
CA GLN A 14 5.43 -2.67 -10.98
C GLN A 14 4.89 -1.86 -9.78
N LEU A 15 3.62 -2.08 -9.45
CA LEU A 15 2.94 -1.36 -8.34
C LEU A 15 3.16 -2.02 -6.98
N SER A 16 3.48 -3.31 -6.95
CA SER A 16 3.80 -4.02 -5.71
C SER A 16 5.08 -3.45 -5.08
N PRO A 17 5.07 -3.18 -3.77
CA PRO A 17 6.26 -2.69 -3.08
C PRO A 17 7.37 -3.75 -3.07
N ASP A 18 8.48 -3.46 -3.76
CA ASP A 18 9.67 -4.32 -3.85
C ASP A 18 10.90 -3.50 -3.41
N PRO A 19 11.59 -3.90 -2.33
CA PRO A 19 12.76 -3.18 -1.81
C PRO A 19 13.88 -2.97 -2.83
N ARG A 20 14.03 -3.85 -3.82
CA ARG A 20 15.04 -3.70 -4.89
C ARG A 20 14.88 -2.41 -5.68
N PHE A 21 13.65 -1.91 -5.78
CA PHE A 21 13.32 -0.66 -6.48
C PHE A 21 13.22 0.54 -5.54
N PHE A 22 13.69 0.41 -4.28
CA PHE A 22 13.67 1.53 -3.35
C PHE A 22 14.57 2.65 -3.87
N PHE A 23 13.98 3.84 -4.05
CA PHE A 23 14.70 5.05 -4.43
C PHE A 23 14.74 6.02 -3.24
N GLY A 24 15.95 6.32 -2.79
CA GLY A 24 16.19 7.23 -1.68
C GLY A 24 16.12 8.69 -2.07
N SER A 25 14.92 9.25 -2.34
CA SER A 25 14.79 10.70 -2.50
C SER A 25 15.17 11.43 -1.20
N ARG A 26 15.33 12.74 -1.24
CA ARG A 26 15.67 13.55 -0.05
C ARG A 26 14.69 13.32 1.11
N ALA A 27 13.39 13.29 0.79
CA ALA A 27 12.33 13.04 1.77
C ALA A 27 12.42 11.62 2.33
N HIS A 28 12.62 10.60 1.49
CA HIS A 28 12.75 9.20 1.91
C HIS A 28 14.00 8.96 2.76
N ASN A 29 15.15 9.49 2.38
CA ASN A 29 16.39 9.37 3.15
C ASN A 29 16.27 10.03 4.53
N ARG A 30 15.61 11.19 4.60
CA ARG A 30 15.32 11.86 5.87
C ARG A 30 14.38 11.03 6.75
N ALA A 31 13.31 10.50 6.19
CA ALA A 31 12.37 9.65 6.91
C ALA A 31 13.05 8.36 7.41
N LEU A 32 13.87 7.73 6.55
CA LEU A 32 14.64 6.54 6.92
C LEU A 32 15.64 6.83 8.07
N ALA A 33 16.26 8.01 8.07
CA ALA A 33 17.14 8.42 9.18
C ALA A 33 16.37 8.55 10.49
N TYR A 34 15.14 9.11 10.49
CA TYR A 34 14.28 9.16 11.68
C TYR A 34 13.83 7.77 12.12
N LEU A 35 13.50 6.89 11.21
CA LEU A 35 13.13 5.51 11.55
C LEU A 35 14.30 4.75 12.18
N ARG A 36 15.51 4.86 11.61
CA ARG A 36 16.75 4.29 12.21
C ARG A 36 17.05 4.88 13.58
N TYR A 37 16.90 6.20 13.72
CA TYR A 37 17.06 6.86 15.03
C TYR A 37 16.05 6.31 16.04
N GLY A 38 14.78 6.19 15.67
CA GLY A 38 13.77 5.57 16.51
C GLY A 38 14.16 4.15 16.92
N VAL A 39 14.50 3.29 15.95
CA VAL A 39 14.97 1.93 16.25
C VAL A 39 16.14 1.93 17.24
N SER A 40 17.06 2.91 17.17
CA SER A 40 18.17 3.02 18.10
C SER A 40 17.74 3.42 19.51
N GLN A 41 16.73 4.27 19.65
CA GLN A 41 16.17 4.70 20.95
C GLN A 41 15.34 3.57 21.59
N GLY A 42 14.53 2.86 20.81
CA GLY A 42 13.70 1.74 21.28
C GLY A 42 12.45 2.17 22.06
N GLU A 43 12.07 3.43 21.99
CA GLU A 43 10.93 3.99 22.74
C GLU A 43 10.03 4.88 21.86
N GLY A 44 8.84 5.20 22.37
CA GLY A 44 7.93 6.20 21.84
C GLY A 44 7.39 5.93 20.45
N PHE A 45 6.92 6.98 19.81
CA PHE A 45 6.31 6.92 18.48
C PHE A 45 7.16 7.66 17.44
N ILE A 46 7.29 7.08 16.26
CA ILE A 46 7.72 7.79 15.06
C ILE A 46 6.53 7.90 14.12
N VAL A 47 6.26 9.09 13.65
CA VAL A 47 5.14 9.37 12.74
C VAL A 47 5.67 9.67 11.34
N ILE A 48 5.21 8.93 10.34
CA ILE A 48 5.48 9.20 8.93
C ILE A 48 4.15 9.48 8.22
N THR A 49 4.00 10.68 7.72
CA THR A 49 2.82 11.04 6.93
C THR A 49 3.17 11.31 5.48
N GLY A 50 2.18 11.34 4.60
CA GLY A 50 2.35 11.67 3.18
C GLY A 50 1.17 11.20 2.36
N GLY A 51 0.98 11.80 1.21
CA GLY A 51 -0.09 11.47 0.29
C GLY A 51 -0.11 10.02 -0.16
N ILE A 52 -1.20 9.61 -0.80
CA ILE A 52 -1.35 8.26 -1.36
C ILE A 52 -0.29 8.04 -2.45
N GLY A 53 0.42 6.92 -2.36
CA GLY A 53 1.41 6.53 -3.38
C GLY A 53 2.78 7.20 -3.24
N THR A 54 3.07 7.94 -2.16
CA THR A 54 4.37 8.55 -1.89
C THR A 54 5.45 7.56 -1.44
N GLY A 55 5.13 6.27 -1.22
CA GLY A 55 6.12 5.24 -0.91
C GLY A 55 6.30 4.91 0.57
N LYS A 56 5.38 5.30 1.46
CA LYS A 56 5.43 5.01 2.92
C LYS A 56 5.67 3.53 3.22
N THR A 57 4.86 2.65 2.64
CA THR A 57 4.96 1.20 2.85
C THR A 57 6.28 0.63 2.31
N THR A 58 6.77 1.14 1.15
CA THR A 58 8.07 0.74 0.58
C THR A 58 9.22 1.15 1.50
N LEU A 59 9.15 2.34 2.10
CA LEU A 59 10.13 2.82 3.06
C LEU A 59 10.26 1.88 4.27
N VAL A 60 9.13 1.42 4.82
CA VAL A 60 9.11 0.49 5.95
C VAL A 60 9.63 -0.90 5.56
N LYS A 61 9.25 -1.40 4.37
CA LYS A 61 9.80 -2.67 3.88
C LYS A 61 11.33 -2.61 3.72
N ASN A 62 11.84 -1.50 3.18
CA ASN A 62 13.28 -1.28 3.09
C ASN A 62 13.97 -1.28 4.46
N LEU A 63 13.38 -0.60 5.46
CA LEU A 63 13.89 -0.63 6.83
C LEU A 63 13.90 -2.05 7.42
N PHE A 64 12.83 -2.82 7.21
CA PHE A 64 12.78 -4.21 7.70
C PHE A 64 13.86 -5.09 7.06
N ASP A 65 14.14 -4.92 5.78
CA ASP A 65 15.22 -5.66 5.11
C ASP A 65 16.60 -5.25 5.63
N GLU A 66 16.81 -3.97 5.92
CA GLU A 66 18.03 -3.51 6.60
C GLU A 66 18.18 -4.11 8.01
N ILE A 67 17.11 -4.11 8.81
CA ILE A 67 17.12 -4.70 10.14
C ILE A 67 17.43 -6.19 10.07
N ARG A 68 16.82 -6.92 9.14
CA ARG A 68 17.10 -8.35 8.96
C ARG A 68 18.52 -8.63 8.55
N SER A 69 19.10 -7.80 7.68
CA SER A 69 20.46 -8.00 7.18
C SER A 69 21.55 -7.61 8.19
N SER A 70 21.32 -6.57 9.00
CA SER A 70 22.31 -5.98 9.89
C SER A 70 22.18 -6.41 11.35
N GLN A 71 20.97 -6.75 11.82
CA GLN A 71 20.65 -7.02 13.22
C GLN A 71 19.76 -8.27 13.35
N SER A 72 20.04 -9.31 12.57
CA SER A 72 19.24 -10.54 12.62
C SER A 72 19.11 -11.08 14.04
N GLY A 73 17.86 -11.16 14.54
CA GLY A 73 17.54 -11.66 15.86
C GLY A 73 17.50 -10.63 17.00
N GLN A 74 17.89 -9.37 16.78
CA GLN A 74 17.83 -8.33 17.83
C GLN A 74 16.52 -7.53 17.85
N ILE A 75 15.73 -7.56 16.78
CA ILE A 75 14.47 -6.84 16.68
C ILE A 75 13.37 -7.79 16.24
N VAL A 76 12.28 -7.83 17.01
CA VAL A 76 11.04 -8.50 16.67
C VAL A 76 10.07 -7.45 16.17
N ALA A 77 9.78 -7.46 14.88
CA ALA A 77 8.93 -6.45 14.26
C ALA A 77 7.64 -7.08 13.73
N ALA A 78 6.52 -6.39 13.95
CA ALA A 78 5.23 -6.73 13.37
C ALA A 78 4.63 -5.52 12.64
N GLN A 79 3.89 -5.79 11.56
CA GLN A 79 3.17 -4.78 10.81
C GLN A 79 1.67 -5.03 10.93
N LEU A 80 0.94 -3.99 11.28
CA LEU A 80 -0.50 -3.93 11.29
C LEU A 80 -0.97 -3.02 10.15
N VAL A 81 -1.73 -3.57 9.21
CA VAL A 81 -2.42 -2.78 8.19
C VAL A 81 -3.84 -2.56 8.67
N THR A 82 -4.21 -1.31 8.93
CA THR A 82 -5.47 -1.00 9.59
C THR A 82 -6.59 -0.71 8.61
N THR A 83 -7.71 -1.40 8.80
CA THR A 83 -9.01 -1.03 8.24
C THR A 83 -9.96 -0.83 9.42
N GLN A 84 -10.29 0.41 9.77
CA GLN A 84 -11.29 0.78 10.80
C GLN A 84 -11.42 -0.21 11.98
N LEU A 85 -10.35 -0.36 12.77
CA LEU A 85 -10.34 -1.23 13.95
C LEU A 85 -10.85 -0.44 15.18
N GLU A 86 -11.87 -0.96 15.85
CA GLU A 86 -12.30 -0.46 17.14
C GLU A 86 -11.25 -0.76 18.24
N ALA A 87 -11.32 -0.05 19.38
CA ALA A 87 -10.32 -0.13 20.43
C ALA A 87 -10.08 -1.57 20.95
N ASP A 88 -11.13 -2.37 21.13
CA ASP A 88 -11.02 -3.75 21.60
C ASP A 88 -10.44 -4.69 20.54
N GLU A 89 -10.70 -4.40 19.25
CA GLU A 89 -10.13 -5.15 18.12
C GLU A 89 -8.67 -4.76 17.88
N MET A 90 -8.28 -3.52 18.21
CA MET A 90 -6.91 -3.05 18.08
C MET A 90 -5.94 -3.89 18.90
N LEU A 91 -6.21 -4.11 20.17
CA LEU A 91 -5.36 -4.93 21.03
C LEU A 91 -5.27 -6.38 20.51
N ARG A 92 -6.40 -6.98 20.07
CA ARG A 92 -6.40 -8.31 19.47
C ARG A 92 -5.52 -8.38 18.22
N SER A 93 -5.65 -7.38 17.38
CA SER A 93 -4.89 -7.29 16.12
C SER A 93 -3.39 -7.12 16.37
N VAL A 94 -3.01 -6.33 17.38
CA VAL A 94 -1.59 -6.20 17.80
C VAL A 94 -1.06 -7.54 18.30
N VAL A 95 -1.79 -8.21 19.22
CA VAL A 95 -1.41 -9.52 19.76
C VAL A 95 -1.27 -10.56 18.64
N ALA A 96 -2.23 -10.57 17.71
CA ALA A 96 -2.21 -11.45 16.54
C ALA A 96 -1.04 -11.16 15.59
N ALA A 97 -0.68 -9.88 15.39
CA ALA A 97 0.42 -9.48 14.52
C ALA A 97 1.78 -10.00 15.01
N PHE A 98 1.94 -10.18 16.33
CA PHE A 98 3.11 -10.83 16.93
C PHE A 98 3.00 -12.36 17.02
N GLY A 99 1.96 -12.98 16.46
CA GLY A 99 1.78 -14.43 16.45
C GLY A 99 1.33 -15.03 17.80
N LEU A 100 0.82 -14.20 18.71
CA LEU A 100 0.36 -14.65 20.01
C LEU A 100 -1.10 -15.12 19.97
N PRO A 101 -1.51 -16.07 20.82
CA PRO A 101 -2.91 -16.51 20.90
C PRO A 101 -3.83 -15.35 21.35
N TYR A 102 -4.90 -15.06 20.59
CA TYR A 102 -5.78 -13.92 20.82
C TYR A 102 -7.27 -14.29 20.81
N GLU A 103 -7.61 -15.53 20.46
CA GLU A 103 -8.99 -15.99 20.30
C GLU A 103 -9.64 -16.24 21.66
N GLU A 104 -10.94 -15.95 21.76
CA GLU A 104 -11.84 -16.27 22.88
C GLU A 104 -11.37 -15.82 24.30
N VAL A 105 -10.53 -14.81 24.38
CA VAL A 105 -10.02 -14.29 25.66
C VAL A 105 -10.39 -12.82 25.88
N GLY A 106 -10.61 -12.44 27.14
CA GLY A 106 -10.92 -11.06 27.51
C GLY A 106 -9.69 -10.12 27.42
N LYS A 107 -9.95 -8.81 27.33
CA LYS A 107 -8.95 -7.77 27.21
C LYS A 107 -7.80 -7.84 28.24
N ALA A 108 -8.13 -8.12 29.50
CA ALA A 108 -7.14 -8.24 30.58
C ALA A 108 -6.14 -9.37 30.34
N VAL A 109 -6.60 -10.51 29.79
CA VAL A 109 -5.74 -11.66 29.48
C VAL A 109 -4.85 -11.33 28.28
N LEU A 110 -5.38 -10.62 27.26
CA LEU A 110 -4.59 -10.18 26.12
C LEU A 110 -3.49 -9.21 26.51
N LEU A 111 -3.80 -8.22 27.35
CA LEU A 111 -2.81 -7.28 27.90
C LEU A 111 -1.70 -8.00 28.64
N LYS A 112 -2.07 -8.96 29.50
CA LYS A 112 -1.09 -9.74 30.26
C LYS A 112 -0.20 -10.58 29.34
N ARG A 113 -0.78 -11.27 28.37
CA ARG A 113 -0.02 -12.07 27.38
C ARG A 113 0.96 -11.19 26.61
N PHE A 114 0.52 -10.02 26.17
CA PHE A 114 1.35 -9.11 25.43
C PHE A 114 2.47 -8.52 26.30
N GLU A 115 2.17 -8.15 27.55
CA GLU A 115 3.18 -7.72 28.50
C GLU A 115 4.23 -8.81 28.77
N ASP A 116 3.80 -10.06 29.01
CA ASP A 116 4.71 -11.19 29.26
C ASP A 116 5.61 -11.44 28.04
N PHE A 117 5.04 -11.38 26.82
CA PHE A 117 5.82 -11.45 25.59
C PHE A 117 6.86 -10.34 25.49
N LEU A 118 6.48 -9.07 25.74
CA LEU A 118 7.42 -7.95 25.71
C LEU A 118 8.57 -8.12 26.71
N ARG A 119 8.26 -8.59 27.93
CA ARG A 119 9.24 -8.87 28.98
C ARG A 119 10.18 -10.00 28.58
N GLU A 120 9.66 -11.06 27.97
CA GLU A 120 10.47 -12.16 27.46
C GLU A 120 11.43 -11.70 26.37
N GLN A 121 10.95 -10.89 25.39
CA GLN A 121 11.82 -10.35 24.36
C GLN A 121 12.93 -9.49 24.95
N ALA A 122 12.60 -8.63 25.92
CA ALA A 122 13.58 -7.79 26.61
C ALA A 122 14.64 -8.60 27.38
N GLN A 123 14.26 -9.68 28.06
CA GLN A 123 15.18 -10.60 28.73
C GLN A 123 16.14 -11.28 27.76
N GLN A 124 15.69 -11.53 26.52
CA GLN A 124 16.53 -12.07 25.46
C GLN A 124 17.37 -11.00 24.74
N GLY A 125 17.34 -9.75 25.21
CA GLY A 125 18.06 -8.62 24.60
C GLY A 125 17.45 -8.17 23.27
N ARG A 126 16.18 -8.56 22.98
CA ARG A 126 15.49 -8.20 21.74
C ARG A 126 14.56 -7.01 21.98
N ARG A 127 14.48 -6.14 20.99
CA ARG A 127 13.55 -4.99 20.95
C ARG A 127 12.31 -5.36 20.19
N VAL A 128 11.18 -4.79 20.58
CA VAL A 128 9.89 -5.03 19.90
C VAL A 128 9.44 -3.75 19.18
N LEU A 129 9.16 -3.88 17.89
CA LEU A 129 8.73 -2.81 17.01
C LEU A 129 7.37 -3.14 16.41
N LEU A 130 6.39 -2.27 16.63
CA LEU A 130 5.08 -2.31 15.98
C LEU A 130 5.03 -1.25 14.90
N VAL A 131 4.70 -1.64 13.68
CA VAL A 131 4.41 -0.71 12.58
C VAL A 131 2.91 -0.74 12.30
N VAL A 132 2.29 0.42 12.36
CA VAL A 132 0.87 0.61 12.05
C VAL A 132 0.77 1.40 10.75
N ASP A 133 0.32 0.76 9.69
CA ASP A 133 0.09 1.39 8.38
C ASP A 133 -1.36 1.86 8.25
N GLU A 134 -1.60 2.90 7.45
CA GLU A 134 -2.90 3.54 7.25
C GLU A 134 -3.53 4.04 8.59
N ALA A 135 -2.71 4.62 9.46
CA ALA A 135 -3.10 5.05 10.81
C ALA A 135 -4.23 6.12 10.85
N GLN A 136 -4.48 6.84 9.74
CA GLN A 136 -5.63 7.75 9.63
C GLN A 136 -6.99 7.02 9.71
N ASN A 137 -7.01 5.71 9.49
CA ASN A 137 -8.24 4.91 9.59
C ASN A 137 -8.58 4.51 11.04
N LEU A 138 -7.68 4.79 11.99
CA LEU A 138 -7.88 4.45 13.40
C LEU A 138 -8.73 5.49 14.11
N PRO A 139 -9.78 5.08 14.83
CA PRO A 139 -10.46 5.94 15.79
C PRO A 139 -9.51 6.44 16.88
N VAL A 140 -9.83 7.58 17.48
CA VAL A 140 -9.08 8.18 18.60
C VAL A 140 -8.86 7.16 19.74
N GLN A 141 -9.88 6.37 20.06
CA GLN A 141 -9.82 5.34 21.11
C GLN A 141 -8.77 4.26 20.80
N SER A 142 -8.62 3.88 19.53
CA SER A 142 -7.62 2.89 19.13
C SER A 142 -6.20 3.45 19.19
N LEU A 143 -6.01 4.72 18.88
CA LEU A 143 -4.73 5.43 19.08
C LEU A 143 -4.38 5.54 20.57
N GLU A 144 -5.36 5.75 21.44
CA GLU A 144 -5.17 5.73 22.90
C GLU A 144 -4.80 4.33 23.43
N GLU A 145 -5.35 3.25 22.87
CA GLU A 145 -4.90 1.90 23.19
C GLU A 145 -3.42 1.70 22.82
N LEU A 146 -2.98 2.15 21.65
CA LEU A 146 -1.56 2.09 21.27
C LEU A 146 -0.68 2.88 22.24
N ARG A 147 -1.15 4.06 22.68
CA ARG A 147 -0.47 4.85 23.69
C ARG A 147 -0.37 4.10 25.02
N MET A 148 -1.43 3.42 25.45
CA MET A 148 -1.42 2.59 26.65
C MET A 148 -0.43 1.43 26.55
N LEU A 149 -0.36 0.76 25.40
CA LEU A 149 0.62 -0.31 25.16
C LEU A 149 2.07 0.20 25.24
N SER A 150 2.33 1.45 24.84
CA SER A 150 3.65 2.07 24.95
C SER A 150 4.09 2.36 26.40
N ASN A 151 3.20 2.18 27.41
CA ASN A 151 3.54 2.30 28.82
C ASN A 151 4.21 1.06 29.41
N PHE A 152 4.20 -0.07 28.72
CA PHE A 152 4.90 -1.25 29.20
C PHE A 152 6.39 -0.98 29.28
N GLN A 153 6.97 -1.15 30.47
CA GLN A 153 8.38 -0.86 30.75
C GLN A 153 8.97 -1.84 31.78
N ILE A 154 10.29 -1.98 31.75
CA ILE A 154 11.08 -2.63 32.80
C ILE A 154 12.15 -1.63 33.26
N ALA A 155 12.19 -1.35 34.57
CA ALA A 155 13.19 -0.43 35.15
C ALA A 155 13.30 0.91 34.36
N GLU A 156 12.17 1.52 34.07
CA GLU A 156 12.01 2.75 33.29
C GLU A 156 12.35 2.66 31.78
N ALA A 157 12.77 1.49 31.28
CA ALA A 157 13.00 1.27 29.86
C ALA A 157 11.73 0.80 29.16
N PRO A 158 11.19 1.54 28.18
CA PRO A 158 10.05 1.11 27.37
C PRO A 158 10.33 -0.19 26.63
N LEU A 159 9.30 -1.04 26.51
CA LEU A 159 9.41 -2.36 25.89
C LEU A 159 8.90 -2.40 24.45
N LEU A 160 8.09 -1.42 24.05
CA LEU A 160 7.46 -1.34 22.75
C LEU A 160 7.74 0.00 22.10
N GLN A 161 8.27 -0.06 20.89
CA GLN A 161 8.34 1.08 20.00
C GLN A 161 7.28 0.96 18.92
N SER A 162 6.70 2.08 18.49
CA SER A 162 5.66 2.08 17.47
C SER A 162 5.94 3.11 16.37
N PHE A 163 5.80 2.66 15.11
CA PHE A 163 5.82 3.53 13.94
C PHE A 163 4.40 3.67 13.40
N LEU A 164 3.94 4.91 13.25
CA LEU A 164 2.62 5.24 12.74
C LEU A 164 2.77 5.85 11.34
N LEU A 165 2.24 5.15 10.34
CA LEU A 165 2.24 5.59 8.96
C LEU A 165 0.83 6.02 8.58
N GLY A 166 0.66 7.23 8.09
CA GLY A 166 -0.66 7.76 7.77
C GLY A 166 -0.65 8.68 6.56
N GLN A 167 -1.83 9.01 6.08
CA GLN A 167 -2.05 10.03 5.07
C GLN A 167 -2.07 11.43 5.72
N ASP A 168 -2.34 12.45 4.92
CA ASP A 168 -2.29 13.85 5.39
C ASP A 168 -3.32 14.13 6.48
N GLU A 169 -4.48 13.47 6.42
CA GLU A 169 -5.55 13.55 7.41
C GLU A 169 -5.08 13.09 8.80
N PHE A 170 -4.10 12.19 8.86
CA PHE A 170 -3.53 11.76 10.14
C PHE A 170 -2.79 12.88 10.86
N ARG A 171 -2.23 13.85 10.13
CA ARG A 171 -1.61 15.03 10.73
C ARG A 171 -2.66 15.91 11.44
N GLU A 172 -3.83 16.05 10.81
CA GLU A 172 -4.95 16.79 11.39
C GLU A 172 -5.45 16.09 12.65
N THR A 173 -5.63 14.77 12.58
CA THR A 173 -6.01 13.95 13.74
C THR A 173 -5.03 14.11 14.90
N LEU A 174 -3.72 14.10 14.63
CA LEU A 174 -2.70 14.29 15.66
C LEU A 174 -2.68 15.72 16.25
N GLN A 175 -3.21 16.73 15.55
CA GLN A 175 -3.32 18.10 16.07
C GLN A 175 -4.53 18.31 16.99
N ASP A 176 -5.48 17.38 16.99
CA ASP A 176 -6.62 17.43 17.88
C ASP A 176 -6.18 17.48 19.35
N PRO A 177 -6.80 18.32 20.20
CA PRO A 177 -6.49 18.40 21.62
C PRO A 177 -6.57 17.06 22.36
N SER A 178 -7.46 16.15 21.94
CA SER A 178 -7.58 14.80 22.52
C SER A 178 -6.32 13.95 22.31
N MET A 179 -5.48 14.28 21.32
CA MET A 179 -4.25 13.55 20.98
C MET A 179 -3.00 14.10 21.66
N GLU A 180 -3.12 15.05 22.58
CA GLU A 180 -1.97 15.68 23.21
C GLU A 180 -1.06 14.67 23.93
N GLN A 181 -1.62 13.70 24.63
CA GLN A 181 -0.85 12.69 25.35
C GLN A 181 -0.06 11.76 24.40
N LEU A 182 -0.61 11.44 23.25
CA LEU A 182 0.10 10.67 22.21
C LEU A 182 1.18 11.55 21.59
N ARG A 183 0.88 12.80 21.27
CA ARG A 183 1.84 13.77 20.70
C ARG A 183 3.08 13.95 21.57
N GLN A 184 2.92 14.01 22.90
CA GLN A 184 4.05 14.12 23.84
C GLN A 184 5.00 12.92 23.80
N ARG A 185 4.56 11.79 23.24
CA ARG A 185 5.37 10.58 23.05
C ARG A 185 5.93 10.42 21.65
N VAL A 186 5.63 11.34 20.75
CA VAL A 186 6.19 11.34 19.40
C VAL A 186 7.61 11.88 19.45
N ILE A 187 8.59 11.01 19.22
CA ILE A 187 10.01 11.36 19.23
C ILE A 187 10.40 12.10 17.94
N ALA A 188 9.85 11.64 16.82
CA ALA A 188 10.08 12.26 15.52
C ALA A 188 8.87 12.15 14.61
N SER A 189 8.70 13.16 13.76
CA SER A 189 7.67 13.20 12.73
C SER A 189 8.28 13.63 11.42
N CYS A 190 7.94 12.93 10.34
CA CYS A 190 8.37 13.25 8.98
C CYS A 190 7.19 13.20 8.02
N HIS A 191 7.20 14.13 7.07
CA HIS A 191 6.22 14.14 5.99
C HIS A 191 6.90 13.81 4.66
N LEU A 192 6.41 12.79 3.97
CA LEU A 192 6.89 12.40 2.64
C LEU A 192 6.19 13.26 1.59
N THR A 193 6.95 14.16 1.00
CA THR A 193 6.52 14.96 -0.15
C THR A 193 6.70 14.17 -1.45
N PRO A 194 5.92 14.47 -2.50
CA PRO A 194 6.20 13.99 -3.84
C PRO A 194 7.66 14.31 -4.29
N LEU A 195 8.14 13.57 -5.26
CA LEU A 195 9.44 13.80 -5.89
C LEU A 195 9.45 15.15 -6.60
N SER A 196 10.59 15.83 -6.60
CA SER A 196 10.79 16.99 -7.49
C SER A 196 10.93 16.55 -8.97
N ASP A 197 10.99 17.49 -9.89
CA ASP A 197 11.21 17.20 -11.33
C ASP A 197 12.50 16.39 -11.53
N ASP A 198 13.62 16.87 -10.95
CA ASP A 198 14.91 16.18 -11.01
C ASP A 198 14.84 14.77 -10.35
N GLU A 199 14.25 14.68 -9.16
CA GLU A 199 14.09 13.41 -8.46
C GLU A 199 13.17 12.44 -9.22
N THR A 200 12.18 12.94 -9.96
CA THR A 200 11.31 12.11 -10.81
C THR A 200 12.10 11.48 -11.95
N ARG A 201 12.97 12.25 -12.58
CA ARG A 201 13.91 11.73 -13.59
C ARG A 201 14.80 10.64 -12.99
N ASP A 202 15.48 10.97 -11.88
CA ASP A 202 16.40 10.04 -11.21
C ASP A 202 15.67 8.76 -10.78
N TYR A 203 14.43 8.88 -10.32
CA TYR A 203 13.56 7.74 -9.96
C TYR A 203 13.26 6.84 -11.16
N ILE A 204 12.89 7.41 -12.30
CA ILE A 204 12.61 6.65 -13.52
C ILE A 204 13.88 5.92 -13.99
N GLU A 205 15.00 6.62 -14.07
CA GLU A 205 16.29 6.04 -14.48
C GLU A 205 16.72 4.93 -13.51
N HIS A 206 16.59 5.15 -12.20
CA HIS A 206 16.92 4.15 -11.18
C HIS A 206 16.10 2.85 -11.41
N ARG A 207 14.78 2.95 -11.58
CA ARG A 207 13.93 1.78 -11.80
C ARG A 207 14.26 1.01 -13.07
N LEU A 208 14.60 1.73 -14.13
CA LEU A 208 15.05 1.13 -15.38
C LEU A 208 16.42 0.45 -15.23
N GLN A 209 17.35 1.06 -14.50
CA GLN A 209 18.69 0.48 -14.24
C GLN A 209 18.59 -0.83 -13.47
N VAL A 210 17.70 -0.93 -12.49
CA VAL A 210 17.48 -2.17 -11.70
C VAL A 210 17.11 -3.35 -12.60
N VAL A 211 16.44 -3.11 -13.73
CA VAL A 211 16.02 -4.18 -14.66
C VAL A 211 16.95 -4.35 -15.87
N GLY A 212 18.12 -3.74 -15.84
CA GLY A 212 19.13 -3.89 -16.88
C GLY A 212 18.96 -2.97 -18.09
N TRP A 213 18.34 -1.81 -17.89
CA TRP A 213 18.18 -0.79 -18.94
C TRP A 213 19.52 -0.33 -19.55
N ARG A 214 19.52 -0.18 -20.87
CA ARG A 214 20.62 0.38 -21.65
C ARG A 214 20.12 1.59 -22.45
N ARG A 215 20.85 2.72 -22.35
CA ARG A 215 20.47 3.98 -23.02
C ARG A 215 20.47 3.90 -24.55
N ASP A 216 21.24 3.00 -25.12
CA ASP A 216 21.29 2.74 -26.57
C ASP A 216 20.06 1.97 -27.09
N GLU A 217 19.35 1.30 -26.22
CA GLU A 217 18.14 0.54 -26.57
C GLU A 217 16.84 1.29 -26.29
N LEU A 218 16.84 2.18 -25.30
CA LEU A 218 15.69 2.99 -24.91
C LEU A 218 16.18 4.32 -24.34
N CYS A 219 15.67 5.45 -24.82
CA CYS A 219 16.02 6.76 -24.30
C CYS A 219 14.78 7.65 -24.12
N PHE A 220 14.93 8.63 -23.22
CA PHE A 220 13.96 9.67 -22.93
C PHE A 220 14.61 11.01 -23.16
N SER A 221 13.94 11.91 -23.85
CA SER A 221 14.40 13.31 -23.94
C SER A 221 14.21 14.03 -22.60
N ASN A 222 14.95 15.10 -22.36
CA ASN A 222 14.78 15.91 -21.14
C ASN A 222 13.34 16.43 -21.00
N ASP A 223 12.74 16.86 -22.11
CA ASP A 223 11.38 17.36 -22.14
C ASP A 223 10.36 16.26 -21.85
N ALA A 224 10.67 15.00 -22.17
CA ALA A 224 9.83 13.85 -21.80
C ALA A 224 9.76 13.66 -20.28
N TYR A 225 10.89 13.74 -19.57
CA TYR A 225 10.91 13.66 -18.10
C TYR A 225 10.08 14.78 -17.47
N THR A 226 10.26 16.02 -17.92
CA THR A 226 9.47 17.16 -17.43
C THR A 226 7.97 17.00 -17.74
N ALA A 227 7.62 16.44 -18.90
CA ALA A 227 6.23 16.14 -19.23
C ALA A 227 5.65 15.04 -18.30
N ILE A 228 6.39 13.96 -18.05
CA ILE A 228 5.98 12.92 -17.10
C ILE A 228 5.75 13.52 -15.70
N TYR A 229 6.65 14.36 -15.21
CA TYR A 229 6.49 15.05 -13.94
C TYR A 229 5.18 15.85 -13.88
N ARG A 230 4.82 16.59 -14.92
CA ARG A 230 3.57 17.38 -14.99
C ARG A 230 2.31 16.52 -14.89
N TYR A 231 2.31 15.32 -15.50
CA TYR A 231 1.15 14.40 -15.43
C TYR A 231 1.06 13.66 -14.10
N THR A 232 2.17 13.48 -13.41
CA THR A 232 2.26 12.61 -12.22
C THR A 232 2.39 13.36 -10.91
N ASP A 233 2.66 14.70 -10.98
CA ASP A 233 2.98 15.55 -9.82
C ASP A 233 4.15 14.99 -8.99
N GLY A 234 5.02 14.17 -9.58
CA GLY A 234 6.13 13.51 -8.91
C GLY A 234 5.69 12.45 -7.89
N ILE A 235 4.43 11.99 -7.91
CA ILE A 235 3.95 10.95 -7.01
C ILE A 235 4.42 9.57 -7.52
N PRO A 236 5.27 8.82 -6.79
CA PRO A 236 5.89 7.58 -7.27
C PRO A 236 4.91 6.57 -7.86
N ARG A 237 3.75 6.37 -7.24
CA ARG A 237 2.71 5.46 -7.75
C ARG A 237 2.17 5.93 -9.11
N ARG A 238 1.93 7.23 -9.29
CA ARG A 238 1.48 7.79 -10.56
C ARG A 238 2.58 7.68 -11.62
N VAL A 239 3.84 7.95 -11.25
CA VAL A 239 4.99 7.76 -12.15
C VAL A 239 5.07 6.32 -12.63
N ASN A 240 4.87 5.34 -11.75
CA ASN A 240 4.88 3.93 -12.13
C ASN A 240 3.76 3.61 -13.14
N VAL A 241 2.53 4.00 -12.85
CA VAL A 241 1.39 3.76 -13.76
C VAL A 241 1.63 4.40 -15.10
N PHE A 242 2.08 5.64 -15.11
CA PHE A 242 2.34 6.41 -16.32
C PHE A 242 3.46 5.78 -17.18
N CYS A 243 4.59 5.47 -16.55
CA CYS A 243 5.74 4.89 -17.24
C CYS A 243 5.49 3.46 -17.73
N ASP A 244 4.70 2.65 -17.00
CA ASP A 244 4.29 1.32 -17.48
C ASP A 244 3.44 1.44 -18.75
N ARG A 245 2.48 2.39 -18.77
CA ARG A 245 1.66 2.67 -19.97
C ARG A 245 2.50 3.23 -21.11
N LEU A 246 3.46 4.11 -20.81
CA LEU A 246 4.36 4.69 -21.81
C LEU A 246 5.25 3.62 -22.47
N LEU A 247 5.78 2.67 -21.69
CA LEU A 247 6.53 1.54 -22.22
C LEU A 247 5.67 0.60 -23.07
N LEU A 248 4.42 0.41 -22.69
CA LEU A 248 3.47 -0.36 -23.49
C LEU A 248 3.16 0.33 -24.81
N TYR A 249 2.90 1.65 -24.78
CA TYR A 249 2.72 2.48 -25.99
C TYR A 249 3.93 2.36 -26.92
N GLY A 250 5.14 2.54 -26.40
CA GLY A 250 6.36 2.45 -27.21
C GLY A 250 6.60 1.06 -27.78
N PHE A 251 6.14 0.01 -27.11
CA PHE A 251 6.15 -1.36 -27.66
C PHE A 251 5.16 -1.53 -28.82
N LEU A 252 3.97 -0.96 -28.72
CA LEU A 252 2.93 -1.06 -29.76
C LEU A 252 3.27 -0.24 -31.00
N GLU A 253 3.85 0.95 -30.81
CA GLU A 253 4.24 1.86 -31.89
C GLU A 253 5.70 1.65 -32.35
N GLU A 254 6.39 0.63 -31.84
CA GLU A 254 7.80 0.32 -32.11
C GLU A 254 8.76 1.47 -31.81
N VAL A 255 8.41 2.36 -30.85
CA VAL A 255 9.18 3.53 -30.44
C VAL A 255 10.18 3.18 -29.36
N ARG A 256 11.42 3.62 -29.51
CA ARG A 256 12.52 3.46 -28.54
C ARG A 256 13.05 4.78 -28.00
N GLU A 257 12.62 5.89 -28.57
CA GLU A 257 12.95 7.24 -28.11
C GLU A 257 11.68 7.97 -27.71
N PHE A 258 11.52 8.23 -26.41
CA PHE A 258 10.38 8.95 -25.89
C PHE A 258 10.62 10.46 -25.87
N SER A 259 9.86 11.16 -26.71
CA SER A 259 9.78 12.62 -26.73
C SER A 259 8.63 13.13 -25.83
N ALA A 260 8.59 14.43 -25.58
CA ALA A 260 7.45 15.06 -24.91
C ALA A 260 6.13 14.84 -25.66
N GLU A 261 6.15 14.69 -26.98
CA GLU A 261 4.97 14.42 -27.80
C GLU A 261 4.38 13.03 -27.50
N ALA A 262 5.21 11.98 -27.48
CA ALA A 262 4.81 10.65 -27.11
C ALA A 262 4.22 10.60 -25.67
N VAL A 263 4.85 11.31 -24.72
CA VAL A 263 4.36 11.45 -23.34
C VAL A 263 3.00 12.14 -23.31
N ASN A 264 2.81 13.22 -24.07
CA ASN A 264 1.53 13.94 -24.13
C ASN A 264 0.41 13.07 -24.74
N THR A 265 0.72 12.26 -25.76
CA THR A 265 -0.25 11.30 -26.33
C THR A 265 -0.75 10.33 -25.26
N VAL A 266 0.16 9.66 -24.56
CA VAL A 266 -0.20 8.74 -23.47
C VAL A 266 -0.91 9.45 -22.34
N GLY A 267 -0.50 10.69 -22.00
CA GLY A 267 -1.14 11.49 -20.97
C GLY A 267 -2.61 11.84 -21.30
N GLN A 268 -2.88 12.15 -22.58
CA GLN A 268 -4.25 12.41 -23.03
C GLN A 268 -5.12 11.15 -23.02
N GLU A 269 -4.58 10.00 -23.41
CA GLU A 269 -5.28 8.72 -23.34
C GLU A 269 -5.68 8.38 -21.88
N LEU A 270 -4.73 8.49 -20.95
CA LEU A 270 -5.00 8.22 -19.52
C LEU A 270 -6.04 9.19 -18.95
N ALA A 271 -5.99 10.49 -19.34
CA ALA A 271 -6.98 11.46 -18.91
C ALA A 271 -8.39 11.17 -19.46
N GLN A 272 -8.50 10.61 -20.68
CA GLN A 272 -9.76 10.17 -21.26
C GLN A 272 -10.30 8.94 -20.56
N ASP A 273 -9.45 7.94 -20.28
CA ASP A 273 -9.83 6.75 -19.50
C ASP A 273 -10.37 7.15 -18.12
N ASP A 274 -9.75 8.09 -17.43
CA ASP A 274 -10.22 8.62 -16.14
C ASP A 274 -11.54 9.38 -16.25
N GLN A 275 -11.81 10.08 -17.36
CA GLN A 275 -13.08 10.77 -17.60
C GLN A 275 -14.21 9.79 -17.91
N VAL A 276 -13.96 8.72 -18.64
CA VAL A 276 -14.94 7.66 -18.89
C VAL A 276 -15.33 6.99 -17.56
N VAL A 277 -14.35 6.73 -16.69
CA VAL A 277 -14.57 6.19 -15.35
C VAL A 277 -15.30 7.20 -14.43
N SER A 278 -15.04 8.51 -14.59
CA SER A 278 -15.64 9.59 -13.77
C SER A 278 -16.98 10.11 -14.35
N GLY A 279 -17.13 10.13 -15.66
CA GLY A 279 -18.31 10.68 -16.37
C GLY A 279 -19.58 9.84 -16.25
N GLY A 280 -19.48 8.58 -15.82
CA GLY A 280 -20.62 7.74 -15.45
C GLY A 280 -21.36 8.16 -14.16
N ARG A 281 -21.01 9.30 -13.58
CA ARG A 281 -21.54 9.78 -12.29
C ARG A 281 -22.95 10.40 -12.33
N THR A 282 -23.60 10.50 -13.48
CA THR A 282 -24.97 11.04 -13.59
C THR A 282 -26.09 9.99 -13.61
N ALA A 283 -25.76 8.69 -13.56
CA ALA A 283 -26.77 7.63 -13.43
C ALA A 283 -26.69 7.00 -12.03
N ARG A 284 -27.78 7.05 -11.29
CA ARG A 284 -27.98 6.63 -9.88
C ARG A 284 -27.66 5.15 -9.54
N GLY A 285 -27.04 4.36 -10.43
CA GLY A 285 -26.80 2.92 -10.26
C GLY A 285 -25.33 2.46 -10.28
N GLY A 286 -24.38 3.26 -10.84
CA GLY A 286 -23.01 2.79 -11.13
C GLY A 286 -22.00 2.88 -9.97
N ARG A 287 -22.34 3.52 -8.86
CA ARG A 287 -21.41 3.74 -7.74
C ARG A 287 -21.00 2.47 -6.96
N SER A 288 -21.77 1.40 -7.08
CA SER A 288 -21.54 0.15 -6.33
C SER A 288 -20.49 -0.75 -6.99
N ILE A 289 -20.48 -0.86 -8.30
CA ILE A 289 -19.65 -1.85 -9.04
C ILE A 289 -18.18 -1.40 -9.11
N LEU A 290 -17.91 -0.11 -9.33
CA LEU A 290 -16.54 0.42 -9.42
C LEU A 290 -15.83 0.48 -8.06
N ARG A 291 -16.56 0.74 -6.96
CA ARG A 291 -16.01 0.60 -5.60
C ARG A 291 -15.66 -0.85 -5.26
N VAL A 292 -16.43 -1.80 -5.77
CA VAL A 292 -16.18 -3.23 -5.60
C VAL A 292 -14.96 -3.67 -6.41
N SER A 293 -14.77 -3.19 -7.64
CA SER A 293 -13.60 -3.51 -8.47
C SER A 293 -12.29 -2.99 -7.85
N HIS A 294 -12.25 -1.74 -7.42
CA HIS A 294 -11.04 -1.16 -6.81
C HIS A 294 -10.73 -1.76 -5.42
N ALA A 295 -11.76 -2.05 -4.62
CA ALA A 295 -11.59 -2.77 -3.35
C ALA A 295 -11.16 -4.23 -3.57
N MET A 296 -11.57 -4.84 -4.67
CA MET A 296 -11.17 -6.19 -5.06
C MET A 296 -9.72 -6.25 -5.56
N GLU A 297 -9.27 -5.26 -6.36
CA GLU A 297 -7.88 -5.13 -6.78
C GLU A 297 -6.95 -4.85 -5.60
N GLN A 298 -7.34 -3.98 -4.67
CA GLN A 298 -6.57 -3.77 -3.43
C GLN A 298 -6.47 -5.05 -2.60
N ARG A 299 -7.55 -5.81 -2.46
CA ARG A 299 -7.55 -7.08 -1.74
C ARG A 299 -6.77 -8.20 -2.44
N LEU A 300 -6.74 -8.22 -3.77
CA LEU A 300 -5.88 -9.14 -4.54
C LEU A 300 -4.39 -8.84 -4.30
N VAL A 301 -3.99 -7.58 -4.32
CA VAL A 301 -2.62 -7.16 -4.01
C VAL A 301 -2.24 -7.48 -2.55
N GLU A 302 -3.17 -7.33 -1.60
CA GLU A 302 -2.97 -7.74 -0.20
C GLU A 302 -2.81 -9.26 -0.05
N LEU A 303 -3.60 -10.04 -0.81
CA LEU A 303 -3.53 -11.52 -0.82
C LEU A 303 -2.23 -12.01 -1.48
N GLU A 304 -1.82 -11.41 -2.58
CA GLU A 304 -0.54 -11.74 -3.23
C GLU A 304 0.65 -11.42 -2.30
N GLY A 305 0.63 -10.27 -1.62
CA GLY A 305 1.66 -9.92 -0.63
C GLY A 305 1.68 -10.84 0.60
N ALA A 306 0.50 -11.30 1.05
CA ALA A 306 0.39 -12.29 2.12
C ALA A 306 0.88 -13.68 1.67
N LEU A 307 0.57 -14.09 0.45
CA LEU A 307 1.03 -15.36 -0.14
C LEU A 307 2.55 -15.39 -0.33
N GLU A 308 3.15 -14.29 -0.82
CA GLU A 308 4.61 -14.18 -0.93
C GLU A 308 5.28 -14.26 0.44
N THR A 309 4.65 -13.71 1.49
CA THR A 309 5.17 -13.78 2.86
C THR A 309 5.13 -15.20 3.40
N VAL A 310 4.05 -15.94 3.14
CA VAL A 310 3.88 -17.35 3.56
C VAL A 310 4.83 -18.28 2.83
N LEU A 311 5.05 -18.07 1.54
CA LEU A 311 5.96 -18.90 0.73
C LEU A 311 7.44 -18.72 1.12
N LYS A 312 7.80 -17.58 1.70
CA LYS A 312 9.18 -17.28 2.13
C LYS A 312 9.56 -17.86 3.51
N TYR A 313 8.60 -18.29 4.33
CA TYR A 313 8.86 -18.71 5.71
C TYR A 313 8.19 -20.04 6.07
N PRO A 314 8.89 -21.19 5.87
CA PRO A 314 8.33 -22.52 6.15
C PRO A 314 7.88 -22.72 7.61
N GLU A 315 8.49 -22.02 8.56
CA GLU A 315 8.20 -22.15 10.00
C GLU A 315 6.85 -21.50 10.41
N TRP A 316 6.22 -20.75 9.53
CA TRP A 316 4.95 -20.07 9.75
C TRP A 316 3.79 -20.64 8.93
N GLN A 317 4.06 -21.72 8.16
CA GLN A 317 3.11 -22.27 7.18
C GLN A 317 1.80 -22.75 7.83
N ASP A 318 1.85 -23.41 8.97
CA ASP A 318 0.65 -24.02 9.55
C ASP A 318 -0.34 -22.99 10.13
N ILE A 319 0.14 -21.93 10.78
CA ILE A 319 -0.72 -20.90 11.41
C ILE A 319 -1.25 -19.92 10.35
N GLN A 320 -0.46 -19.60 9.35
CA GLN A 320 -0.85 -18.68 8.27
C GLN A 320 -1.73 -19.33 7.21
N MET A 321 -1.54 -20.64 6.95
CA MET A 321 -2.35 -21.41 6.00
C MET A 321 -3.80 -21.51 6.45
N ASP A 322 -4.06 -21.83 7.71
CA ASP A 322 -5.39 -21.86 8.31
C ASP A 322 -6.12 -20.51 8.23
N ARG A 323 -5.36 -19.42 8.33
CA ARG A 323 -5.86 -18.04 8.20
C ARG A 323 -6.16 -17.66 6.75
N LEU A 324 -5.34 -18.09 5.81
CA LEU A 324 -5.54 -17.91 4.37
C LEU A 324 -6.76 -18.73 3.89
N GLU A 325 -6.91 -19.96 4.34
CA GLU A 325 -8.07 -20.79 4.01
C GLU A 325 -9.38 -20.19 4.51
N ARG A 326 -9.44 -19.70 5.75
CA ARG A 326 -10.62 -19.00 6.28
C ARG A 326 -10.91 -17.70 5.52
N ARG A 327 -9.88 -16.97 5.10
CA ARG A 327 -10.03 -15.73 4.34
C ARG A 327 -10.44 -15.99 2.90
N ILE A 328 -9.97 -17.05 2.29
CA ILE A 328 -10.41 -17.55 0.97
C ILE A 328 -11.90 -17.95 1.03
N LEU A 329 -12.33 -18.70 2.04
CA LEU A 329 -13.72 -19.08 2.26
C LEU A 329 -14.64 -17.85 2.47
N GLN A 330 -14.19 -16.84 3.19
CA GLN A 330 -14.92 -15.57 3.33
C GLN A 330 -15.03 -14.80 2.01
N LEU A 331 -13.98 -14.79 1.20
CA LEU A 331 -13.99 -14.16 -0.12
C LEU A 331 -14.87 -14.93 -1.10
N GLU A 332 -14.83 -16.23 -1.11
CA GLU A 332 -15.71 -17.07 -1.93
C GLU A 332 -17.19 -16.85 -1.57
N SER A 333 -17.51 -16.76 -0.27
CA SER A 333 -18.87 -16.47 0.18
C SER A 333 -19.33 -15.05 -0.19
N ALA A 334 -18.42 -14.08 -0.28
CA ALA A 334 -18.71 -12.70 -0.69
C ALA A 334 -18.82 -12.54 -2.22
N ILE A 335 -18.13 -13.39 -2.99
CA ILE A 335 -18.14 -13.38 -4.46
C ILE A 335 -19.38 -14.08 -5.01
N GLN A 336 -19.91 -15.09 -4.36
CA GLN A 336 -21.09 -15.84 -4.78
C GLN A 336 -22.32 -14.94 -5.09
N PRO A 337 -22.75 -14.00 -4.22
CA PRO A 337 -23.86 -13.12 -4.52
C PRO A 337 -23.58 -12.14 -5.66
N LEU A 338 -22.33 -11.70 -5.84
CA LEU A 338 -21.92 -10.82 -6.94
C LEU A 338 -21.95 -11.55 -8.28
N ARG A 339 -21.57 -12.82 -8.31
CA ARG A 339 -21.67 -13.67 -9.50
C ARG A 339 -23.13 -13.88 -9.92
N HIS A 340 -24.05 -14.04 -8.97
CA HIS A 340 -25.48 -14.12 -9.23
C HIS A 340 -26.06 -12.81 -9.76
N GLN A 341 -25.61 -11.66 -9.25
CA GLN A 341 -26.02 -10.35 -9.75
C GLN A 341 -25.50 -10.10 -11.17
N LEU A 342 -24.27 -10.50 -11.49
CA LEU A 342 -23.68 -10.39 -12.82
C LEU A 342 -24.48 -11.22 -13.85
N VAL A 343 -24.78 -12.47 -13.52
CA VAL A 343 -25.59 -13.35 -14.39
C VAL A 343 -27.02 -12.81 -14.58
N SER A 344 -27.59 -12.16 -13.54
CA SER A 344 -28.93 -11.54 -13.66
C SER A 344 -28.91 -10.26 -14.50
N LEU A 345 -27.81 -9.50 -14.47
CA LEU A 345 -27.62 -8.31 -15.32
C LEU A 345 -27.36 -8.68 -16.77
N ASP A 346 -26.60 -9.72 -17.02
CA ASP A 346 -26.33 -10.25 -18.36
C ASP A 346 -27.64 -10.70 -19.04
N ARG A 347 -28.50 -11.45 -18.33
CA ARG A 347 -29.83 -11.83 -18.83
C ARG A 347 -30.73 -10.62 -19.14
N ARG A 348 -30.70 -9.59 -18.28
CA ARG A 348 -31.49 -8.36 -18.51
C ARG A 348 -30.96 -7.56 -19.69
N LEU A 349 -29.68 -7.58 -19.96
CA LEU A 349 -29.05 -6.98 -21.14
C LEU A 349 -29.46 -7.73 -22.43
N ASP A 350 -29.47 -9.04 -22.39
CA ASP A 350 -29.94 -9.88 -23.52
C ASP A 350 -31.42 -9.68 -23.81
N ASP A 351 -32.27 -9.54 -22.76
CA ASP A 351 -33.69 -9.23 -22.89
C ASP A 351 -33.92 -7.84 -23.52
N LEU A 352 -33.18 -6.80 -23.11
CA LEU A 352 -33.27 -5.45 -23.68
C LEU A 352 -32.77 -5.38 -25.13
N LEU A 353 -31.72 -6.11 -25.48
CA LEU A 353 -31.21 -6.18 -26.86
C LEU A 353 -32.18 -6.95 -27.80
N SER A 354 -32.89 -7.93 -27.26
CA SER A 354 -33.91 -8.67 -28.03
C SER A 354 -35.18 -7.84 -28.24
N ASP A 355 -35.60 -6.97 -27.31
CA ASP A 355 -36.74 -6.06 -27.45
C ASP A 355 -36.46 -4.92 -28.45
N GLU A 356 -35.23 -4.40 -28.54
CA GLU A 356 -34.85 -3.41 -29.56
C GLU A 356 -34.85 -4.02 -31.00
N ALA A 357 -34.52 -5.28 -31.12
CA ALA A 357 -34.55 -5.96 -32.42
C ALA A 357 -35.97 -6.24 -32.96
N THR A 358 -36.97 -6.28 -32.09
CA THR A 358 -38.37 -6.52 -32.46
C THR A 358 -39.13 -5.24 -32.82
N THR A 359 -38.67 -4.06 -32.38
CA THR A 359 -39.32 -2.77 -32.67
C THR A 359 -38.96 -2.11 -34.00
N THR A 360 -37.98 -2.65 -34.75
CA THR A 360 -37.52 -2.09 -36.04
C THR A 360 -38.17 -2.72 -37.28
N ASN A 361 -39.17 -3.58 -37.12
CA ASN A 361 -39.76 -4.33 -38.23
C ASN A 361 -41.26 -4.04 -38.49
N GLU A 362 -41.73 -2.80 -38.25
CA GLU A 362 -43.05 -2.39 -38.77
C GLU A 362 -42.89 -1.67 -40.14
N PRO A 363 -43.60 -2.13 -41.20
CA PRO A 363 -43.58 -1.45 -42.49
C PRO A 363 -44.39 -0.15 -42.41
N PRO A 364 -44.08 0.90 -43.19
CA PRO A 364 -44.78 2.17 -43.15
C PRO A 364 -46.22 2.02 -43.64
N PRO A 365 -47.19 2.76 -43.05
CA PRO A 365 -48.56 2.68 -43.46
C PRO A 365 -48.77 3.27 -44.87
N SER A 366 -49.54 2.56 -45.66
CA SER A 366 -49.99 2.88 -47.02
C SER A 366 -50.88 4.12 -47.07
#